data_0c48051f60bb5ae72647c4d30bbfb1e5
#
_entry.id   0c48051f60bb5ae72647c4d30bbfb1e5
#
_cell.length_a   1.000
_cell.length_b   1.000
_cell.length_c   1.000
_cell.angle_alpha   90.00
_cell.angle_beta   90.00
_cell.angle_gamma   90.00
#
_symmetry.space_group_name_H-M   'P 1'
#
loop_
_entity.id
_entity.type
_entity.pdbx_description
1 polymer ?
#
loop_
_entity_poly.entity_id
_entity_poly.type
_entity_poly.pdbx_seq_one_letter_code
_entity_poly.pdbx_strand_id
1 'polypeptide(L)'
;MDTPLYTALMKHAHRNTYSFHVPGHHNGDVFFDEAKSVYQSLLSIDMTEITGLDDLHHPTGVIKEAQDLVSRFYGSQESFFLVNGTTAGNLAMILAVCEPGEPILIQRNCHKSVFHAAALAGAKPVYLSPEIDENMHVPAHVSLSVIEKALASYPNAKGLVLTNPTYYGHAADLTAAVNKAHSYGVPVLVDEAHGAHFVLGQPFPPSSLAMGADAVVQSAHKTLPAMTMGSYFHLNSTRIDRDRLTYYISSLQSSSPSYPIMASLDTARAYVQDIAEKGTLPVHMEHIEKIKRRFASISSIEIIEPSGYGLRADPLKLILRSKLGHSGYSLQRILESEDIVAELADEYQVLLVLPIGGRRMIEQETVRNIQQKLEKTPPDKLPDAVNWTFPSISTLEYPQNEMRKFTKELTDINKAAGRLHAGNIIPYPPGIPLIMDGERITEEIVQKLSRLIGMDAHIQGLLNGEQLLVYIEEEKS
;
A
#
# COMPACT_ATOMS: atom_id res chain seq x y z
N MET A 1 -27.42 -4.34 -7.93
CA MET A 1 -26.04 -4.92 -8.00
C MET A 1 -26.04 -6.27 -7.31
N ASP A 2 -25.51 -7.28 -7.97
CA ASP A 2 -25.43 -8.62 -7.40
C ASP A 2 -24.28 -8.67 -6.40
N THR A 3 -24.54 -9.28 -5.25
CA THR A 3 -23.58 -9.52 -4.18
C THR A 3 -23.72 -10.98 -3.71
N PRO A 4 -23.25 -11.95 -4.52
CA PRO A 4 -23.58 -13.34 -4.31
C PRO A 4 -23.11 -13.87 -2.95
N LEU A 5 -21.90 -13.54 -2.52
CA LEU A 5 -21.39 -13.99 -1.22
C LEU A 5 -22.12 -13.30 -0.05
N TYR A 6 -22.26 -11.98 -0.09
CA TYR A 6 -22.99 -11.24 0.94
C TYR A 6 -24.44 -11.71 1.03
N THR A 7 -25.11 -11.91 -0.10
CA THR A 7 -26.50 -12.38 -0.14
C THR A 7 -26.62 -13.80 0.45
N ALA A 8 -25.68 -14.71 0.15
CA ALA A 8 -25.68 -16.05 0.72
C ALA A 8 -25.47 -16.03 2.25
N LEU A 9 -24.57 -15.20 2.75
CA LEU A 9 -24.33 -15.02 4.18
C LEU A 9 -25.57 -14.46 4.90
N MET A 10 -26.20 -13.42 4.34
CA MET A 10 -27.43 -12.86 4.91
C MET A 10 -28.58 -13.88 4.93
N LYS A 11 -28.71 -14.64 3.85
CA LYS A 11 -29.71 -15.74 3.80
C LYS A 11 -29.43 -16.79 4.88
N HIS A 12 -28.15 -17.10 5.16
CA HIS A 12 -27.77 -18.04 6.22
C HIS A 12 -28.03 -17.45 7.59
N ALA A 13 -27.62 -16.21 7.87
CA ALA A 13 -27.81 -15.51 9.14
C ALA A 13 -29.27 -15.37 9.56
N HIS A 14 -30.19 -15.25 8.58
CA HIS A 14 -31.64 -15.17 8.86
C HIS A 14 -32.31 -16.54 9.10
N ARG A 15 -31.58 -17.67 8.96
CA ARG A 15 -32.13 -18.97 9.32
C ARG A 15 -32.07 -19.16 10.84
N ASN A 16 -33.14 -19.67 11.40
CA ASN A 16 -33.15 -20.11 12.79
C ASN A 16 -32.54 -21.51 12.90
N THR A 17 -31.19 -21.59 12.78
CA THR A 17 -30.45 -22.86 12.80
C THR A 17 -29.72 -23.04 14.12
N TYR A 18 -29.61 -24.28 14.56
CA TYR A 18 -28.71 -24.65 15.64
C TYR A 18 -27.29 -24.75 15.07
N SER A 19 -26.39 -23.85 15.50
CA SER A 19 -24.99 -23.84 15.07
C SER A 19 -24.16 -24.79 15.95
N PHE A 20 -23.67 -25.89 15.37
CA PHE A 20 -22.73 -26.81 15.99
C PHE A 20 -21.41 -26.93 15.18
N HIS A 21 -21.13 -25.92 14.38
CA HIS A 21 -19.90 -25.78 13.61
C HIS A 21 -19.05 -24.63 14.14
N VAL A 22 -17.78 -24.58 13.77
CA VAL A 22 -16.92 -23.41 13.99
C VAL A 22 -17.40 -22.22 13.14
N PRO A 23 -17.16 -20.97 13.54
CA PRO A 23 -16.36 -20.52 14.71
C PRO A 23 -17.06 -20.74 16.06
N GLY A 24 -16.26 -20.78 17.14
CA GLY A 24 -16.71 -21.11 18.50
C GLY A 24 -17.71 -20.15 19.14
N HIS A 25 -18.02 -19.02 18.51
CA HIS A 25 -19.08 -18.12 18.96
C HIS A 25 -20.48 -18.55 18.49
N HIS A 26 -20.60 -19.59 17.65
CA HIS A 26 -21.88 -20.16 17.20
C HIS A 26 -22.88 -19.10 16.73
N ASN A 27 -22.53 -18.32 15.70
CA ASN A 27 -23.31 -17.22 15.14
C ASN A 27 -23.59 -16.09 16.17
N GLY A 28 -22.74 -15.94 17.17
CA GLY A 28 -22.85 -14.95 18.23
C GLY A 28 -23.71 -15.38 19.42
N ASP A 29 -24.12 -16.65 19.49
CA ASP A 29 -24.83 -17.20 20.65
C ASP A 29 -23.91 -17.23 21.87
N VAL A 30 -22.67 -17.68 21.69
CA VAL A 30 -21.61 -17.72 22.71
C VAL A 30 -20.65 -16.55 22.51
N PHE A 31 -20.76 -15.52 23.32
CA PHE A 31 -19.88 -14.35 23.28
C PHE A 31 -19.86 -13.63 24.62
N PHE A 32 -18.85 -12.77 24.85
CA PHE A 32 -18.75 -11.96 26.05
C PHE A 32 -19.89 -10.94 26.10
N ASP A 33 -20.76 -11.00 27.10
CA ASP A 33 -22.03 -10.27 27.12
C ASP A 33 -21.88 -8.75 26.94
N GLU A 34 -20.86 -8.14 27.57
CA GLU A 34 -20.62 -6.69 27.48
C GLU A 34 -20.23 -6.23 26.07
N ALA A 35 -19.62 -7.10 25.26
CA ALA A 35 -19.23 -6.81 23.88
C ALA A 35 -20.27 -7.27 22.84
N LYS A 36 -21.22 -8.12 23.24
CA LYS A 36 -22.17 -8.78 22.34
C LYS A 36 -22.98 -7.77 21.50
N SER A 37 -23.43 -6.69 22.10
CA SER A 37 -24.22 -5.66 21.39
C SER A 37 -23.45 -5.01 20.22
N VAL A 38 -22.14 -4.91 20.32
CA VAL A 38 -21.27 -4.35 19.29
C VAL A 38 -21.00 -5.35 18.17
N TYR A 39 -20.77 -6.62 18.52
CA TYR A 39 -20.31 -7.63 17.57
C TYR A 39 -21.43 -8.48 16.97
N GLN A 40 -22.63 -8.54 17.53
CA GLN A 40 -23.68 -9.49 17.19
C GLN A 40 -24.00 -9.56 15.68
N SER A 41 -24.13 -8.41 15.02
CA SER A 41 -24.41 -8.37 13.57
C SER A 41 -23.28 -8.94 12.74
N LEU A 42 -22.03 -8.69 13.15
CA LEU A 42 -20.84 -9.22 12.47
C LEU A 42 -20.70 -10.72 12.69
N LEU A 43 -20.88 -11.19 13.93
CA LEU A 43 -20.80 -12.60 14.30
C LEU A 43 -21.88 -13.46 13.61
N SER A 44 -23.03 -12.86 13.26
CA SER A 44 -24.08 -13.57 12.54
C SER A 44 -23.72 -13.95 11.10
N ILE A 45 -22.69 -13.30 10.52
CA ILE A 45 -22.16 -13.58 9.17
C ILE A 45 -20.71 -14.08 9.19
N ASP A 46 -20.12 -14.23 10.37
CA ASP A 46 -18.78 -14.83 10.53
C ASP A 46 -18.91 -16.36 10.54
N MET A 47 -18.73 -16.92 9.37
CA MET A 47 -18.99 -18.33 9.05
C MET A 47 -17.70 -19.02 8.62
N THR A 48 -17.85 -20.25 8.19
CA THR A 48 -16.79 -21.08 7.56
C THR A 48 -17.33 -21.75 6.30
N GLU A 49 -16.58 -22.70 5.72
CA GLU A 49 -16.86 -23.42 4.47
C GLU A 49 -18.01 -24.43 4.63
N ILE A 50 -19.17 -23.97 5.12
CA ILE A 50 -20.35 -24.82 5.26
C ILE A 50 -21.18 -24.83 3.97
N THR A 51 -22.10 -25.78 3.86
CA THR A 51 -22.94 -25.97 2.68
C THR A 51 -23.61 -24.68 2.24
N GLY A 52 -23.28 -24.22 1.02
CA GLY A 52 -23.83 -23.05 0.37
C GLY A 52 -23.04 -21.75 0.58
N LEU A 53 -21.88 -21.79 1.27
CA LEU A 53 -21.00 -20.62 1.48
C LEU A 53 -19.67 -20.68 0.72
N ASP A 54 -19.34 -21.81 0.08
CA ASP A 54 -18.13 -21.97 -0.76
C ASP A 54 -16.80 -21.96 0.04
N ASP A 55 -15.68 -22.27 -0.61
CA ASP A 55 -14.32 -22.28 -0.07
C ASP A 55 -13.45 -21.28 -0.85
N LEU A 56 -12.78 -20.35 -0.14
CA LEU A 56 -11.92 -19.33 -0.77
C LEU A 56 -10.77 -19.98 -1.56
N HIS A 57 -10.23 -21.08 -1.09
CA HIS A 57 -9.05 -21.73 -1.69
C HIS A 57 -9.40 -22.73 -2.82
N HIS A 58 -10.69 -23.08 -2.92
CA HIS A 58 -11.22 -23.89 -4.03
C HIS A 58 -12.63 -23.39 -4.44
N PRO A 59 -12.75 -22.14 -4.88
CA PRO A 59 -14.05 -21.51 -5.08
C PRO A 59 -14.76 -22.10 -6.31
N THR A 60 -15.99 -22.59 -6.10
CA THR A 60 -16.85 -23.15 -7.14
C THR A 60 -18.29 -22.63 -7.08
N GLY A 61 -18.62 -21.85 -6.05
CA GLY A 61 -19.94 -21.31 -5.76
C GLY A 61 -19.94 -19.79 -5.62
N VAL A 62 -20.52 -19.29 -4.52
CA VAL A 62 -20.79 -17.87 -4.32
C VAL A 62 -19.53 -17.00 -4.19
N ILE A 63 -18.42 -17.55 -3.71
CA ILE A 63 -17.12 -16.85 -3.71
C ILE A 63 -16.60 -16.73 -5.14
N LYS A 64 -16.67 -17.81 -5.92
CA LYS A 64 -16.28 -17.79 -7.34
C LYS A 64 -17.10 -16.76 -8.11
N GLU A 65 -18.42 -16.75 -7.92
CA GLU A 65 -19.31 -15.78 -8.56
C GLU A 65 -18.95 -14.34 -8.19
N ALA A 66 -18.64 -14.08 -6.92
CA ALA A 66 -18.22 -12.76 -6.45
C ALA A 66 -16.87 -12.34 -7.07
N GLN A 67 -15.88 -13.23 -7.14
CA GLN A 67 -14.59 -12.98 -7.78
C GLN A 67 -14.73 -12.75 -9.29
N ASP A 68 -15.62 -13.48 -9.97
CA ASP A 68 -15.92 -13.29 -11.40
C ASP A 68 -16.57 -11.94 -11.67
N LEU A 69 -17.40 -11.44 -10.75
CA LEU A 69 -17.95 -10.09 -10.82
C LEU A 69 -16.84 -9.02 -10.68
N VAL A 70 -15.87 -9.24 -9.78
CA VAL A 70 -14.69 -8.36 -9.67
C VAL A 70 -13.90 -8.39 -10.98
N SER A 71 -13.58 -9.57 -11.52
CA SER A 71 -12.81 -9.70 -12.77
C SER A 71 -13.46 -8.96 -13.92
N ARG A 72 -14.78 -9.13 -14.09
CA ARG A 72 -15.54 -8.46 -15.15
C ARG A 72 -15.52 -6.93 -14.99
N PHE A 73 -15.72 -6.45 -13.76
CA PHE A 73 -15.79 -5.00 -13.51
C PHE A 73 -14.43 -4.32 -13.64
N TYR A 74 -13.35 -4.97 -13.17
CA TYR A 74 -11.98 -4.44 -13.27
C TYR A 74 -11.31 -4.71 -14.62
N GLY A 75 -11.86 -5.61 -15.44
CA GLY A 75 -11.31 -5.97 -16.76
C GLY A 75 -10.08 -6.87 -16.69
N SER A 76 -9.94 -7.67 -15.63
CA SER A 76 -8.87 -8.68 -15.49
C SER A 76 -9.31 -10.03 -16.05
N GLN A 77 -8.34 -10.91 -16.36
CA GLN A 77 -8.64 -12.31 -16.75
C GLN A 77 -9.20 -13.10 -15.57
N GLU A 78 -8.61 -12.90 -14.39
CA GLU A 78 -9.05 -13.54 -13.14
C GLU A 78 -8.77 -12.62 -11.96
N SER A 79 -9.63 -12.66 -10.93
CA SER A 79 -9.44 -11.92 -9.68
C SER A 79 -9.64 -12.83 -8.49
N PHE A 80 -8.89 -12.55 -7.42
CA PHE A 80 -8.92 -13.31 -6.18
C PHE A 80 -9.17 -12.36 -5.01
N PHE A 81 -9.97 -12.82 -4.05
CA PHE A 81 -10.08 -12.14 -2.76
C PHE A 81 -8.86 -12.42 -1.90
N LEU A 82 -8.33 -11.37 -1.28
CA LEU A 82 -7.29 -11.47 -0.27
C LEU A 82 -7.85 -10.98 1.07
N VAL A 83 -7.75 -11.83 2.08
CA VAL A 83 -8.17 -11.52 3.46
C VAL A 83 -6.99 -11.16 4.37
N ASN A 84 -5.77 -11.21 3.84
CA ASN A 84 -4.52 -10.85 4.54
C ASN A 84 -3.84 -9.61 3.90
N GLY A 85 -4.63 -8.75 3.26
CA GLY A 85 -4.14 -7.52 2.65
C GLY A 85 -3.33 -7.73 1.37
N THR A 86 -2.95 -6.65 0.71
CA THR A 86 -2.01 -6.68 -0.43
C THR A 86 -0.64 -7.24 -0.05
N THR A 87 -0.30 -7.30 1.23
CA THR A 87 0.91 -7.98 1.70
C THR A 87 0.96 -9.43 1.22
N ALA A 88 -0.11 -10.20 1.41
CA ALA A 88 -0.19 -11.58 0.90
C ALA A 88 -0.11 -11.63 -0.63
N GLY A 89 -0.73 -10.67 -1.32
CA GLY A 89 -0.68 -10.56 -2.77
C GLY A 89 0.72 -10.24 -3.31
N ASN A 90 1.43 -9.29 -2.69
CA ASN A 90 2.82 -8.97 -3.03
C ASN A 90 3.75 -10.18 -2.82
N LEU A 91 3.57 -10.91 -1.73
CA LEU A 91 4.31 -12.15 -1.47
C LEU A 91 4.00 -13.19 -2.56
N ALA A 92 2.73 -13.43 -2.85
CA ALA A 92 2.30 -14.45 -3.80
C ALA A 92 2.81 -14.16 -5.23
N MET A 93 2.69 -12.93 -5.73
CA MET A 93 3.11 -12.61 -7.10
C MET A 93 4.61 -12.72 -7.31
N ILE A 94 5.43 -12.36 -6.31
CA ILE A 94 6.89 -12.45 -6.42
C ILE A 94 7.35 -13.90 -6.28
N LEU A 95 6.81 -14.66 -5.33
CA LEU A 95 7.09 -16.09 -5.17
C LEU A 95 6.63 -16.90 -6.39
N ALA A 96 5.60 -16.46 -7.09
CA ALA A 96 5.13 -17.13 -8.31
C ALA A 96 6.08 -16.99 -9.49
N VAL A 97 6.86 -15.91 -9.58
CA VAL A 97 7.71 -15.63 -10.73
C VAL A 97 9.19 -15.92 -10.50
N CYS A 98 9.67 -15.92 -9.24
CA CYS A 98 11.08 -16.06 -8.90
C CYS A 98 11.42 -17.42 -8.29
N GLU A 99 12.61 -17.93 -8.67
CA GLU A 99 13.33 -19.00 -7.99
C GLU A 99 14.56 -18.43 -7.26
N PRO A 100 15.13 -19.17 -6.29
CA PRO A 100 16.34 -18.73 -5.58
C PRO A 100 17.50 -18.41 -6.53
N GLY A 101 18.07 -17.21 -6.34
CA GLY A 101 19.21 -16.72 -7.12
C GLY A 101 18.84 -16.03 -8.44
N GLU A 102 17.58 -15.97 -8.80
CA GLU A 102 17.12 -15.28 -10.02
C GLU A 102 16.96 -13.77 -9.80
N PRO A 103 17.30 -12.93 -10.81
CA PRO A 103 17.17 -11.48 -10.69
C PRO A 103 15.71 -11.02 -10.79
N ILE A 104 15.35 -10.04 -9.96
CA ILE A 104 14.05 -9.34 -10.00
C ILE A 104 14.31 -7.84 -9.89
N LEU A 105 13.67 -7.07 -10.80
CA LEU A 105 13.76 -5.62 -10.82
C LEU A 105 12.70 -5.03 -9.89
N ILE A 106 13.10 -4.19 -8.93
CA ILE A 106 12.21 -3.68 -7.89
C ILE A 106 12.36 -2.16 -7.78
N GLN A 107 11.26 -1.44 -7.91
CA GLN A 107 11.21 -0.01 -7.57
C GLN A 107 11.57 0.19 -6.10
N ARG A 108 12.58 1.05 -5.81
CA ARG A 108 13.17 1.14 -4.46
C ARG A 108 12.22 1.70 -3.40
N ASN A 109 11.22 2.46 -3.75
CA ASN A 109 10.21 2.99 -2.83
C ASN A 109 8.92 2.14 -2.74
N CYS A 110 9.01 0.83 -3.05
CA CYS A 110 7.94 -0.12 -2.79
C CYS A 110 7.69 -0.30 -1.29
N HIS A 111 6.50 -0.80 -0.97
CA HIS A 111 6.16 -1.23 0.38
C HIS A 111 7.07 -2.39 0.84
N LYS A 112 7.39 -2.44 2.14
CA LYS A 112 8.28 -3.47 2.74
C LYS A 112 7.93 -4.93 2.38
N SER A 113 6.66 -5.23 2.11
CA SER A 113 6.23 -6.57 1.71
C SER A 113 6.89 -7.07 0.42
N VAL A 114 7.23 -6.17 -0.51
CA VAL A 114 7.93 -6.51 -1.76
C VAL A 114 9.35 -7.00 -1.47
N PHE A 115 10.06 -6.32 -0.57
CA PHE A 115 11.41 -6.72 -0.15
C PHE A 115 11.40 -8.02 0.64
N HIS A 116 10.41 -8.19 1.53
CA HIS A 116 10.22 -9.46 2.24
C HIS A 116 9.93 -10.62 1.27
N ALA A 117 9.12 -10.36 0.22
CA ALA A 117 8.83 -11.35 -0.80
C ALA A 117 10.08 -11.78 -1.58
N ALA A 118 10.92 -10.82 -2.01
CA ALA A 118 12.18 -11.11 -2.69
C ALA A 118 13.13 -11.93 -1.79
N ALA A 119 13.19 -11.59 -0.50
CA ALA A 119 13.98 -12.33 0.49
C ALA A 119 13.46 -13.75 0.72
N LEU A 120 12.15 -13.96 0.79
CA LEU A 120 11.52 -15.28 0.93
C LEU A 120 11.72 -16.15 -0.33
N ALA A 121 11.63 -15.54 -1.51
CA ALA A 121 11.91 -16.20 -2.78
C ALA A 121 13.39 -16.56 -2.95
N GLY A 122 14.29 -16.00 -2.12
CA GLY A 122 15.74 -16.11 -2.33
C GLY A 122 16.21 -15.43 -3.61
N ALA A 123 15.42 -14.50 -4.16
CA ALA A 123 15.71 -13.77 -5.38
C ALA A 123 16.92 -12.84 -5.22
N LYS A 124 17.52 -12.43 -6.33
CA LYS A 124 18.53 -11.37 -6.39
C LYS A 124 17.86 -10.04 -6.73
N PRO A 125 17.57 -9.18 -5.74
CA PRO A 125 16.93 -7.91 -6.02
C PRO A 125 17.87 -6.95 -6.74
N VAL A 126 17.35 -6.30 -7.77
CA VAL A 126 17.96 -5.17 -8.48
C VAL A 126 17.07 -3.97 -8.24
N TYR A 127 17.52 -3.02 -7.46
CA TYR A 127 16.76 -1.87 -7.05
C TYR A 127 16.84 -0.75 -8.08
N LEU A 128 15.68 -0.22 -8.45
CA LEU A 128 15.52 0.89 -9.40
C LEU A 128 15.14 2.12 -8.60
N SER A 129 16.01 3.13 -8.61
CA SER A 129 15.76 4.37 -7.87
C SER A 129 14.66 5.19 -8.54
N PRO A 130 13.66 5.64 -7.78
CA PRO A 130 12.65 6.56 -8.27
C PRO A 130 13.21 7.95 -8.46
N GLU A 131 12.55 8.75 -9.29
CA GLU A 131 12.71 10.19 -9.29
C GLU A 131 12.12 10.80 -8.02
N ILE A 132 12.65 11.94 -7.60
CA ILE A 132 12.15 12.66 -6.42
C ILE A 132 11.24 13.80 -6.91
N ASP A 133 10.05 13.89 -6.36
CA ASP A 133 9.21 15.07 -6.54
C ASP A 133 9.83 16.23 -5.77
N GLU A 134 10.38 17.21 -6.49
CA GLU A 134 11.10 18.35 -5.90
C GLU A 134 10.18 19.27 -5.08
N ASN A 135 8.88 19.33 -5.41
CA ASN A 135 7.93 20.14 -4.66
C ASN A 135 7.52 19.47 -3.34
N MET A 136 7.39 18.16 -3.34
CA MET A 136 6.95 17.37 -2.20
C MET A 136 8.10 16.78 -1.40
N HIS A 137 9.31 16.71 -1.95
CA HIS A 137 10.49 16.04 -1.39
C HIS A 137 10.30 14.56 -1.09
N VAL A 138 9.47 13.88 -1.91
CA VAL A 138 9.15 12.46 -1.75
C VAL A 138 9.48 11.66 -3.01
N PRO A 139 9.80 10.35 -2.86
CA PRO A 139 9.99 9.48 -4.02
C PRO A 139 8.71 9.33 -4.83
N ALA A 140 8.82 9.48 -6.14
CA ALA A 140 7.71 9.35 -7.10
C ALA A 140 7.79 8.00 -7.85
N HIS A 141 8.07 8.01 -9.14
CA HIS A 141 8.09 6.85 -10.00
C HIS A 141 9.50 6.59 -10.55
N VAL A 142 9.74 5.40 -11.09
CA VAL A 142 10.98 5.07 -11.81
C VAL A 142 10.83 5.51 -13.26
N SER A 143 11.79 6.29 -13.78
CA SER A 143 11.76 6.71 -15.17
C SER A 143 11.95 5.56 -16.16
N LEU A 144 11.35 5.70 -17.35
CA LEU A 144 11.47 4.70 -18.41
C LEU A 144 12.94 4.40 -18.74
N SER A 145 13.80 5.42 -18.76
CA SER A 145 15.23 5.27 -19.07
C SER A 145 15.97 4.37 -18.08
N VAL A 146 15.61 4.41 -16.80
CA VAL A 146 16.16 3.52 -15.76
C VAL A 146 15.66 2.09 -15.96
N ILE A 147 14.36 1.91 -16.25
CA ILE A 147 13.77 0.60 -16.54
C ILE A 147 14.44 -0.02 -17.79
N GLU A 148 14.63 0.74 -18.86
CA GLU A 148 15.29 0.26 -20.08
C GLU A 148 16.73 -0.19 -19.83
N LYS A 149 17.51 0.59 -19.07
CA LYS A 149 18.86 0.23 -18.65
C LYS A 149 18.87 -1.06 -17.83
N ALA A 150 17.95 -1.18 -16.87
CA ALA A 150 17.86 -2.36 -16.02
C ALA A 150 17.54 -3.63 -16.81
N LEU A 151 16.55 -3.56 -17.70
CA LEU A 151 16.18 -4.67 -18.59
C LEU A 151 17.31 -5.08 -19.53
N ALA A 152 18.06 -4.10 -20.06
CA ALA A 152 19.24 -4.39 -20.88
C ALA A 152 20.36 -5.05 -20.09
N SER A 153 20.57 -4.68 -18.82
CA SER A 153 21.60 -5.26 -17.93
C SER A 153 21.19 -6.62 -17.36
N TYR A 154 19.89 -6.84 -17.17
CA TYR A 154 19.30 -8.06 -16.60
C TYR A 154 18.21 -8.62 -17.52
N PRO A 155 18.52 -9.05 -18.75
CA PRO A 155 17.52 -9.50 -19.73
C PRO A 155 16.80 -10.79 -19.32
N ASN A 156 17.32 -11.49 -18.32
CA ASN A 156 16.76 -12.71 -17.72
C ASN A 156 15.97 -12.43 -16.42
N ALA A 157 15.69 -11.17 -16.09
CA ALA A 157 14.89 -10.81 -14.92
C ALA A 157 13.53 -11.51 -14.94
N LYS A 158 13.07 -11.96 -13.77
CA LYS A 158 11.82 -12.74 -13.64
C LYS A 158 10.59 -11.89 -13.40
N GLY A 159 10.78 -10.61 -13.09
CA GLY A 159 9.70 -9.65 -12.91
C GLY A 159 10.23 -8.23 -12.81
N LEU A 160 9.37 -7.29 -13.18
CA LEU A 160 9.51 -5.87 -12.90
C LEU A 160 8.41 -5.47 -11.91
N VAL A 161 8.79 -5.15 -10.67
CA VAL A 161 7.86 -4.77 -9.59
C VAL A 161 7.82 -3.26 -9.47
N LEU A 162 6.64 -2.69 -9.66
CA LEU A 162 6.37 -1.26 -9.57
C LEU A 162 5.29 -0.97 -8.53
N THR A 163 5.29 0.25 -7.99
CA THR A 163 4.23 0.80 -7.14
C THR A 163 3.56 1.94 -7.87
N ASN A 164 2.25 1.82 -8.14
CA ASN A 164 1.47 2.83 -8.86
C ASN A 164 0.00 2.78 -8.46
N PRO A 165 -0.56 3.84 -7.81
CA PRO A 165 0.12 5.08 -7.44
C PRO A 165 1.05 4.91 -6.24
N THR A 166 1.89 5.92 -6.00
CA THR A 166 2.61 6.05 -4.73
C THR A 166 1.64 6.35 -3.59
N TYR A 167 2.14 6.32 -2.36
CA TYR A 167 1.35 6.63 -1.16
C TYR A 167 0.74 8.05 -1.21
N TYR A 168 1.46 9.00 -1.77
CA TYR A 168 1.02 10.39 -1.93
C TYR A 168 0.10 10.63 -3.15
N GLY A 169 -0.19 9.56 -3.91
CA GLY A 169 -1.10 9.65 -5.05
C GLY A 169 -0.46 10.06 -6.37
N HIS A 170 0.90 9.95 -6.49
CA HIS A 170 1.54 10.06 -7.80
C HIS A 170 1.24 8.81 -8.62
N ALA A 171 0.57 8.96 -9.75
CA ALA A 171 0.33 7.89 -10.70
C ALA A 171 1.02 8.19 -12.03
N ALA A 172 1.84 7.26 -12.48
CA ALA A 172 2.54 7.33 -13.78
C ALA A 172 1.78 6.54 -14.86
N ASP A 173 1.97 6.92 -16.11
CA ASP A 173 1.60 6.07 -17.23
C ASP A 173 2.66 4.97 -17.42
N LEU A 174 2.30 3.75 -17.07
CA LEU A 174 3.18 2.58 -17.13
C LEU A 174 3.22 1.92 -18.52
N THR A 175 2.43 2.36 -19.48
CA THR A 175 2.25 1.67 -20.77
C THR A 175 3.57 1.43 -21.50
N ALA A 176 4.46 2.42 -21.54
CA ALA A 176 5.77 2.29 -22.19
C ALA A 176 6.69 1.32 -21.42
N ALA A 177 6.68 1.37 -20.09
CA ALA A 177 7.45 0.47 -19.24
C ALA A 177 6.97 -0.98 -19.37
N VAL A 178 5.66 -1.20 -19.39
CA VAL A 178 5.03 -2.52 -19.60
C VAL A 178 5.44 -3.08 -20.96
N ASN A 179 5.26 -2.32 -22.05
CA ASN A 179 5.64 -2.76 -23.39
C ASN A 179 7.13 -3.10 -23.47
N LYS A 180 7.98 -2.30 -22.83
CA LYS A 180 9.42 -2.56 -22.79
C LYS A 180 9.75 -3.85 -22.04
N ALA A 181 9.20 -4.07 -20.85
CA ALA A 181 9.39 -5.29 -20.08
C ALA A 181 8.92 -6.53 -20.86
N HIS A 182 7.74 -6.45 -21.49
CA HIS A 182 7.19 -7.52 -22.33
C HIS A 182 8.09 -7.84 -23.55
N SER A 183 8.81 -6.86 -24.11
CA SER A 183 9.76 -7.13 -25.19
C SER A 183 10.95 -8.00 -24.77
N TYR A 184 11.21 -8.11 -23.48
CA TYR A 184 12.18 -9.03 -22.85
C TYR A 184 11.52 -10.30 -22.29
N GLY A 185 10.19 -10.45 -22.42
CA GLY A 185 9.45 -11.56 -21.80
C GLY A 185 9.27 -11.40 -20.28
N VAL A 186 9.59 -10.26 -19.71
CA VAL A 186 9.53 -9.97 -18.27
C VAL A 186 8.11 -9.52 -17.88
N PRO A 187 7.42 -10.23 -16.97
CA PRO A 187 6.13 -9.81 -16.45
C PRO A 187 6.25 -8.55 -15.57
N VAL A 188 5.21 -7.70 -15.62
CA VAL A 188 5.11 -6.49 -14.81
C VAL A 188 4.10 -6.71 -13.69
N LEU A 189 4.61 -6.59 -12.44
CA LEU A 189 3.89 -6.81 -11.19
C LEU A 189 3.68 -5.47 -10.52
N VAL A 190 2.43 -5.08 -10.26
CA VAL A 190 2.16 -3.74 -9.72
C VAL A 190 1.49 -3.81 -8.36
N ASP A 191 2.13 -3.19 -7.36
CA ASP A 191 1.49 -2.82 -6.11
C ASP A 191 0.66 -1.55 -6.32
N GLU A 192 -0.62 -1.73 -6.60
CA GLU A 192 -1.63 -0.68 -6.77
C GLU A 192 -2.51 -0.58 -5.51
N ALA A 193 -1.91 -0.74 -4.32
CA ALA A 193 -2.62 -0.77 -3.04
C ALA A 193 -3.50 0.48 -2.80
N HIS A 194 -3.15 1.62 -3.36
CA HIS A 194 -3.91 2.87 -3.23
C HIS A 194 -4.79 3.19 -4.45
N GLY A 195 -4.92 2.29 -5.43
CA GLY A 195 -5.61 2.54 -6.69
C GLY A 195 -6.88 1.72 -6.95
N ALA A 196 -7.47 1.07 -5.94
CA ALA A 196 -8.65 0.23 -6.13
C ALA A 196 -9.87 0.99 -6.73
N HIS A 197 -9.94 2.30 -6.56
CA HIS A 197 -10.98 3.17 -7.13
C HIS A 197 -10.69 3.62 -8.57
N PHE A 198 -9.50 3.38 -9.11
CA PHE A 198 -9.14 3.80 -10.48
C PHE A 198 -9.99 3.14 -11.57
N VAL A 199 -10.63 2.02 -11.26
CA VAL A 199 -11.63 1.37 -12.12
C VAL A 199 -12.78 2.31 -12.50
N LEU A 200 -13.08 3.35 -11.72
CA LEU A 200 -14.11 4.35 -12.02
C LEU A 200 -13.74 5.27 -13.20
N GLY A 201 -12.51 5.25 -13.68
CA GLY A 201 -12.04 6.09 -14.77
C GLY A 201 -11.95 7.58 -14.40
N GLN A 202 -12.00 8.47 -15.39
CA GLN A 202 -11.84 9.91 -15.17
C GLN A 202 -12.78 10.45 -14.08
N PRO A 203 -12.29 11.31 -13.14
CA PRO A 203 -11.00 12.04 -13.19
C PRO A 203 -9.80 11.28 -12.58
N PHE A 204 -9.98 10.03 -12.13
CA PHE A 204 -8.89 9.24 -11.58
C PHE A 204 -7.86 8.83 -12.63
N PRO A 205 -6.61 8.57 -12.23
CA PRO A 205 -5.62 7.94 -13.11
C PRO A 205 -6.11 6.58 -13.65
N PRO A 206 -5.60 6.13 -14.81
CA PRO A 206 -5.90 4.78 -15.30
C PRO A 206 -5.30 3.73 -14.36
N SER A 207 -6.01 2.61 -14.17
CA SER A 207 -5.48 1.44 -13.45
C SER A 207 -4.32 0.81 -14.21
N SER A 208 -3.37 0.23 -13.48
CA SER A 208 -2.25 -0.53 -14.05
C SER A 208 -2.71 -1.74 -14.88
N LEU A 209 -3.90 -2.29 -14.60
CA LEU A 209 -4.54 -3.29 -15.47
C LEU A 209 -4.81 -2.76 -16.87
N ALA A 210 -5.37 -1.55 -16.97
CA ALA A 210 -5.65 -0.90 -18.26
C ALA A 210 -4.38 -0.55 -19.03
N MET A 211 -3.24 -0.42 -18.35
CA MET A 211 -1.92 -0.19 -18.92
C MET A 211 -1.17 -1.49 -19.29
N GLY A 212 -1.80 -2.67 -19.08
CA GLY A 212 -1.28 -3.96 -19.50
C GLY A 212 -0.39 -4.68 -18.47
N ALA A 213 -0.40 -4.27 -17.20
CA ALA A 213 0.28 -5.01 -16.13
C ALA A 213 -0.21 -6.46 -16.04
N ASP A 214 0.71 -7.40 -15.76
CA ASP A 214 0.45 -8.84 -15.73
C ASP A 214 -0.22 -9.30 -14.43
N ALA A 215 0.18 -8.70 -13.30
CA ALA A 215 -0.45 -8.89 -11.99
C ALA A 215 -0.57 -7.55 -11.27
N VAL A 216 -1.72 -7.33 -10.62
CA VAL A 216 -1.99 -6.09 -9.88
C VAL A 216 -2.64 -6.45 -8.54
N VAL A 217 -2.13 -5.87 -7.45
CA VAL A 217 -2.74 -6.00 -6.12
C VAL A 217 -3.31 -4.68 -5.65
N GLN A 218 -4.53 -4.70 -5.12
CA GLN A 218 -5.25 -3.50 -4.69
C GLN A 218 -5.80 -3.68 -3.26
N SER A 219 -5.46 -2.76 -2.35
CA SER A 219 -6.10 -2.71 -1.02
C SER A 219 -7.46 -2.05 -1.12
N ALA A 220 -8.53 -2.84 -1.29
CA ALA A 220 -9.87 -2.30 -1.34
C ALA A 220 -10.20 -1.45 -0.11
N HIS A 221 -9.77 -1.88 1.08
CA HIS A 221 -10.02 -1.20 2.35
C HIS A 221 -9.38 0.19 2.48
N LYS A 222 -8.43 0.58 1.61
CA LYS A 222 -7.79 1.91 1.68
C LYS A 222 -8.60 3.00 0.99
N THR A 223 -9.32 2.65 -0.08
CA THR A 223 -10.01 3.63 -0.93
C THR A 223 -11.48 3.28 -1.22
N LEU A 224 -11.89 2.05 -0.93
CA LEU A 224 -13.26 1.57 -1.07
C LEU A 224 -13.85 1.20 0.30
N PRO A 225 -15.19 1.10 0.44
CA PRO A 225 -15.84 0.77 1.70
C PRO A 225 -15.73 -0.74 2.02
N ALA A 226 -14.51 -1.25 2.20
CA ALA A 226 -14.20 -2.62 2.61
C ALA A 226 -13.59 -2.64 4.01
N MET A 227 -13.72 -3.77 4.69
CA MET A 227 -13.08 -3.99 5.99
C MET A 227 -11.56 -4.04 5.84
N THR A 228 -10.85 -3.57 6.86
CA THR A 228 -9.38 -3.67 6.94
C THR A 228 -8.90 -5.08 6.58
N MET A 229 -7.77 -5.20 5.90
CA MET A 229 -7.20 -6.40 5.27
C MET A 229 -7.86 -6.81 3.94
N GLY A 230 -9.11 -6.43 3.67
CA GLY A 230 -9.78 -6.76 2.40
C GLY A 230 -9.05 -6.17 1.20
N SER A 231 -8.63 -7.04 0.27
CA SER A 231 -7.86 -6.65 -0.91
C SER A 231 -8.22 -7.52 -2.12
N TYR A 232 -7.92 -7.03 -3.32
CA TYR A 232 -8.05 -7.79 -4.56
C TYR A 232 -6.67 -8.11 -5.12
N PHE A 233 -6.54 -9.30 -5.67
CA PHE A 233 -5.47 -9.67 -6.58
C PHE A 233 -6.06 -9.85 -7.96
N HIS A 234 -5.43 -9.26 -8.99
CA HIS A 234 -5.84 -9.39 -10.37
C HIS A 234 -4.72 -10.03 -11.19
N LEU A 235 -5.02 -11.13 -11.86
CA LEU A 235 -4.18 -11.76 -12.86
C LEU A 235 -4.68 -11.36 -14.25
N ASN A 236 -3.79 -10.86 -15.11
CA ASN A 236 -4.15 -10.36 -16.44
C ASN A 236 -3.22 -10.86 -17.54
N SER A 237 -2.57 -12.00 -17.35
CA SER A 237 -1.54 -12.48 -18.27
C SER A 237 -1.26 -13.96 -18.12
N THR A 238 -0.80 -14.57 -19.20
CA THR A 238 -0.26 -15.94 -19.22
C THR A 238 1.25 -16.01 -18.99
N ARG A 239 1.93 -14.87 -18.75
CA ARG A 239 3.37 -14.83 -18.41
C ARG A 239 3.67 -15.28 -16.99
N ILE A 240 2.64 -15.33 -16.14
CA ILE A 240 2.73 -15.81 -14.76
C ILE A 240 2.07 -17.18 -14.73
N ASP A 241 2.76 -18.17 -14.18
CA ASP A 241 2.19 -19.49 -13.94
C ASP A 241 1.03 -19.40 -12.94
N ARG A 242 -0.19 -19.65 -13.44
CA ARG A 242 -1.42 -19.54 -12.66
C ARG A 242 -1.44 -20.52 -11.49
N ASP A 243 -1.01 -21.76 -11.71
CA ASP A 243 -1.09 -22.82 -10.69
C ASP A 243 -0.11 -22.53 -9.56
N ARG A 244 1.08 -22.05 -9.89
CA ARG A 244 2.06 -21.58 -8.91
C ARG A 244 1.56 -20.34 -8.15
N LEU A 245 0.94 -19.39 -8.83
CA LEU A 245 0.35 -18.21 -8.21
C LEU A 245 -0.76 -18.58 -7.22
N THR A 246 -1.71 -19.42 -7.63
CA THR A 246 -2.83 -19.85 -6.77
C THR A 246 -2.37 -20.67 -5.58
N TYR A 247 -1.33 -21.49 -5.76
CA TYR A 247 -0.67 -22.17 -4.65
C TYR A 247 -0.17 -21.18 -3.58
N TYR A 248 0.52 -20.12 -3.99
CA TYR A 248 1.01 -19.11 -3.03
C TYR A 248 -0.11 -18.24 -2.45
N ILE A 249 -1.13 -17.87 -3.24
CA ILE A 249 -2.31 -17.17 -2.73
C ILE A 249 -2.98 -17.99 -1.62
N SER A 250 -3.14 -19.28 -1.82
CA SER A 250 -3.72 -20.19 -0.82
C SER A 250 -2.80 -20.37 0.39
N SER A 251 -1.50 -20.60 0.16
CA SER A 251 -0.53 -20.90 1.23
C SER A 251 -0.26 -19.71 2.17
N LEU A 252 -0.43 -18.48 1.69
CA LEU A 252 -0.15 -17.25 2.44
C LEU A 252 -1.39 -16.66 3.11
N GLN A 253 -2.52 -17.33 3.02
CA GLN A 253 -3.76 -16.95 3.69
C GLN A 253 -4.21 -18.07 4.64
N SER A 254 -5.05 -17.71 5.61
CA SER A 254 -5.62 -18.68 6.54
C SER A 254 -6.50 -19.69 5.78
N SER A 255 -6.44 -20.97 6.17
CA SER A 255 -7.37 -21.99 5.69
C SER A 255 -8.81 -21.74 6.15
N SER A 256 -9.00 -20.91 7.19
CA SER A 256 -10.31 -20.45 7.65
C SER A 256 -10.41 -18.94 7.41
N PRO A 257 -10.70 -18.50 6.18
CA PRO A 257 -10.72 -17.09 5.81
C PRO A 257 -11.91 -16.37 6.44
N SER A 258 -11.75 -15.09 6.76
CA SER A 258 -12.85 -14.28 7.31
C SER A 258 -13.92 -14.02 6.26
N TYR A 259 -15.10 -14.61 6.44
CA TYR A 259 -16.27 -14.36 5.60
C TYR A 259 -16.77 -12.92 5.65
N PRO A 260 -16.79 -12.23 6.81
CA PRO A 260 -17.09 -10.80 6.87
C PRO A 260 -16.17 -9.94 5.99
N ILE A 261 -14.86 -10.21 5.97
CA ILE A 261 -13.92 -9.50 5.10
C ILE A 261 -14.24 -9.77 3.62
N MET A 262 -14.47 -11.02 3.23
CA MET A 262 -14.84 -11.36 1.85
C MET A 262 -16.17 -10.75 1.43
N ALA A 263 -17.17 -10.75 2.30
CA ALA A 263 -18.45 -10.09 2.06
C ALA A 263 -18.29 -8.58 1.89
N SER A 264 -17.38 -7.96 2.67
CA SER A 264 -17.08 -6.54 2.51
C SER A 264 -16.42 -6.24 1.16
N LEU A 265 -15.62 -7.15 0.62
CA LEU A 265 -15.04 -7.04 -0.73
C LEU A 265 -16.11 -7.14 -1.81
N ASP A 266 -17.03 -8.11 -1.71
CA ASP A 266 -18.16 -8.27 -2.64
C ASP A 266 -19.04 -7.01 -2.66
N THR A 267 -19.38 -6.47 -1.49
CA THR A 267 -20.19 -5.24 -1.38
C THR A 267 -19.42 -3.98 -1.80
N ALA A 268 -18.10 -3.90 -1.55
CA ALA A 268 -17.28 -2.78 -2.00
C ALA A 268 -17.19 -2.70 -3.53
N ARG A 269 -17.04 -3.85 -4.22
CA ARG A 269 -17.12 -3.92 -5.68
C ARG A 269 -18.50 -3.46 -6.16
N ALA A 270 -19.59 -3.95 -5.54
CA ALA A 270 -20.94 -3.58 -5.91
C ALA A 270 -21.17 -2.07 -5.73
N TYR A 271 -20.63 -1.47 -4.69
CA TYR A 271 -20.74 -0.03 -4.42
C TYR A 271 -20.10 0.82 -5.53
N VAL A 272 -18.87 0.52 -5.93
CA VAL A 272 -18.20 1.29 -6.99
C VAL A 272 -18.79 1.01 -8.37
N GLN A 273 -19.28 -0.20 -8.62
CA GLN A 273 -20.00 -0.53 -9.84
C GLN A 273 -21.34 0.24 -9.93
N ASP A 274 -22.06 0.39 -8.83
CA ASP A 274 -23.30 1.18 -8.77
C ASP A 274 -23.05 2.65 -9.09
N ILE A 275 -21.95 3.23 -8.57
CA ILE A 275 -21.51 4.59 -8.92
C ILE A 275 -21.27 4.72 -10.42
N ALA A 276 -20.55 3.77 -11.02
CA ALA A 276 -20.22 3.78 -12.44
C ALA A 276 -21.48 3.64 -13.31
N GLU A 277 -22.34 2.64 -13.03
CA GLU A 277 -23.52 2.35 -13.85
C GLU A 277 -24.59 3.43 -13.73
N LYS A 278 -24.76 4.04 -12.55
CA LYS A 278 -25.69 5.17 -12.34
C LYS A 278 -25.12 6.52 -12.80
N GLY A 279 -23.85 6.59 -13.16
CA GLY A 279 -23.18 7.82 -13.55
C GLY A 279 -23.14 8.88 -12.43
N THR A 280 -23.08 8.44 -11.16
CA THR A 280 -23.12 9.35 -9.99
C THR A 280 -21.74 9.84 -9.56
N LEU A 281 -20.66 9.40 -10.20
CA LEU A 281 -19.31 9.84 -9.88
C LEU A 281 -19.13 11.36 -9.83
N PRO A 282 -19.69 12.17 -10.74
CA PRO A 282 -19.58 13.63 -10.65
C PRO A 282 -20.11 14.22 -9.35
N VAL A 283 -21.17 13.66 -8.77
CA VAL A 283 -21.74 14.11 -7.49
C VAL A 283 -20.75 13.84 -6.34
N HIS A 284 -20.11 12.68 -6.34
CA HIS A 284 -19.08 12.34 -5.35
C HIS A 284 -17.86 13.25 -5.48
N MET A 285 -17.42 13.52 -6.71
CA MET A 285 -16.30 14.42 -6.99
C MET A 285 -16.61 15.86 -6.56
N GLU A 286 -17.85 16.34 -6.76
CA GLU A 286 -18.25 17.66 -6.25
C GLU A 286 -18.13 17.75 -4.73
N HIS A 287 -18.49 16.69 -4.00
CA HIS A 287 -18.32 16.64 -2.55
C HIS A 287 -16.85 16.70 -2.14
N ILE A 288 -15.98 15.94 -2.79
CA ILE A 288 -14.54 15.96 -2.59
C ILE A 288 -13.98 17.36 -2.82
N GLU A 289 -14.37 18.03 -3.90
CA GLU A 289 -13.93 19.39 -4.21
C GLU A 289 -14.46 20.43 -3.18
N LYS A 290 -15.61 20.20 -2.59
CA LYS A 290 -16.09 21.03 -1.46
C LYS A 290 -15.20 20.88 -0.23
N ILE A 291 -14.74 19.66 0.09
CA ILE A 291 -13.81 19.43 1.19
C ILE A 291 -12.48 20.14 0.90
N LYS A 292 -11.90 19.97 -0.30
CA LYS A 292 -10.66 20.65 -0.70
C LYS A 292 -10.78 22.17 -0.58
N ARG A 293 -11.87 22.76 -1.04
CA ARG A 293 -12.15 24.21 -0.90
C ARG A 293 -12.19 24.67 0.56
N ARG A 294 -12.68 23.82 1.48
CA ARG A 294 -12.65 24.14 2.92
C ARG A 294 -11.23 24.27 3.44
N PHE A 295 -10.36 23.35 3.12
CA PHE A 295 -8.93 23.44 3.49
C PHE A 295 -8.23 24.60 2.78
N ALA A 296 -8.48 24.81 1.51
CA ALA A 296 -7.93 25.93 0.75
C ALA A 296 -8.34 27.32 1.28
N SER A 297 -9.47 27.40 2.03
CA SER A 297 -9.89 28.66 2.68
C SER A 297 -9.10 28.99 3.94
N ILE A 298 -8.26 28.09 4.45
CA ILE A 298 -7.31 28.34 5.53
C ILE A 298 -6.08 29.04 4.93
N SER A 299 -5.95 30.36 5.15
CA SER A 299 -4.91 31.15 4.47
C SER A 299 -3.47 30.70 4.79
N SER A 300 -3.27 30.10 5.98
CA SER A 300 -1.99 29.55 6.45
C SER A 300 -1.67 28.14 5.93
N ILE A 301 -2.55 27.54 5.13
CA ILE A 301 -2.33 26.23 4.50
C ILE A 301 -2.23 26.40 2.99
N GLU A 302 -1.41 25.58 2.36
CA GLU A 302 -1.43 25.34 0.93
C GLU A 302 -1.76 23.86 0.65
N ILE A 303 -2.45 23.62 -0.45
CA ILE A 303 -2.67 22.28 -1.00
C ILE A 303 -1.54 22.03 -2.00
N ILE A 304 -0.80 20.94 -1.77
CA ILE A 304 0.30 20.56 -2.64
C ILE A 304 -0.21 19.46 -3.59
N GLU A 305 0.08 19.64 -4.87
CA GLU A 305 -0.16 18.62 -5.88
C GLU A 305 1.14 18.00 -6.36
N PRO A 306 1.14 16.70 -6.73
CA PRO A 306 2.28 16.07 -7.38
C PRO A 306 2.81 16.91 -8.54
N SER A 307 4.11 17.08 -8.57
CA SER A 307 4.83 17.75 -9.66
C SER A 307 5.65 16.71 -10.44
N GLY A 308 5.82 16.91 -11.73
CA GLY A 308 6.63 16.05 -12.57
C GLY A 308 5.97 15.71 -13.89
N TYR A 309 6.81 15.52 -14.91
CA TYR A 309 6.33 15.21 -16.25
C TYR A 309 5.68 13.83 -16.32
N GLY A 310 4.46 13.79 -16.86
CA GLY A 310 3.73 12.51 -17.05
C GLY A 310 3.06 11.96 -15.79
N LEU A 311 3.12 12.67 -14.64
CA LEU A 311 2.41 12.28 -13.44
C LEU A 311 0.97 12.79 -13.43
N ARG A 312 0.07 11.98 -12.86
CA ARG A 312 -1.31 12.36 -12.54
C ARG A 312 -1.51 12.26 -11.04
N ALA A 313 -2.15 13.27 -10.46
CA ALA A 313 -2.54 13.25 -9.06
C ALA A 313 -3.81 12.40 -8.88
N ASP A 314 -3.84 11.60 -7.83
CA ASP A 314 -5.08 10.97 -7.36
C ASP A 314 -5.95 12.01 -6.65
N PRO A 315 -7.16 12.33 -7.13
CA PRO A 315 -8.05 13.32 -6.52
C PRO A 315 -8.46 13.03 -5.07
N LEU A 316 -8.35 11.77 -4.62
CA LEU A 316 -8.64 11.41 -3.22
C LEU A 316 -7.50 11.74 -2.26
N LYS A 317 -6.32 12.07 -2.76
CA LYS A 317 -5.16 12.42 -1.95
C LYS A 317 -5.09 13.94 -1.78
N LEU A 318 -5.36 14.40 -0.57
CA LEU A 318 -5.27 15.82 -0.22
C LEU A 318 -4.03 16.04 0.64
N ILE A 319 -3.06 16.75 0.09
CA ILE A 319 -1.78 17.00 0.73
C ILE A 319 -1.74 18.46 1.19
N LEU A 320 -1.55 18.64 2.48
CA LEU A 320 -1.57 19.95 3.15
C LEU A 320 -0.19 20.30 3.68
N ARG A 321 0.25 21.53 3.43
CA ARG A 321 1.49 22.09 3.96
C ARG A 321 1.20 23.43 4.64
N SER A 322 1.89 23.71 5.73
CA SER A 322 1.81 25.00 6.38
C SER A 322 2.67 26.04 5.66
N LYS A 323 2.07 27.19 5.34
CA LYS A 323 2.81 28.37 4.83
C LYS A 323 3.58 29.10 5.91
N LEU A 324 3.34 28.79 7.18
CA LEU A 324 3.95 29.45 8.33
C LEU A 324 5.20 28.71 8.85
N GLY A 325 5.66 27.68 8.16
CA GLY A 325 6.87 26.94 8.50
C GLY A 325 6.68 25.87 9.58
N HIS A 326 5.46 25.38 9.79
CA HIS A 326 5.23 24.20 10.64
C HIS A 326 5.58 22.92 9.87
N SER A 327 6.16 21.96 10.57
CA SER A 327 6.34 20.60 10.04
C SER A 327 5.00 19.90 9.80
N GLY A 328 4.99 18.87 8.97
CA GLY A 328 3.80 18.02 8.81
C GLY A 328 3.35 17.45 10.16
N TYR A 329 4.29 17.04 11.02
CA TYR A 329 3.96 16.54 12.38
C TYR A 329 3.28 17.60 13.26
N SER A 330 3.72 18.86 13.21
CA SER A 330 3.07 19.94 13.95
C SER A 330 1.70 20.27 13.38
N LEU A 331 1.57 20.29 12.04
CA LEU A 331 0.28 20.46 11.36
C LEU A 331 -0.68 19.32 11.71
N GLN A 332 -0.22 18.07 11.74
CA GLN A 332 -1.03 16.91 12.14
C GLN A 332 -1.60 17.08 13.54
N ARG A 333 -0.76 17.43 14.53
CA ARG A 333 -1.22 17.68 15.92
C ARG A 333 -2.28 18.79 16.00
N ILE A 334 -2.15 19.84 15.19
CA ILE A 334 -3.16 20.91 15.12
C ILE A 334 -4.47 20.38 14.54
N LEU A 335 -4.43 19.57 13.45
CA LEU A 335 -5.60 18.95 12.85
C LEU A 335 -6.30 17.99 13.83
N GLU A 336 -5.53 17.15 14.53
CA GLU A 336 -6.05 16.21 15.53
C GLU A 336 -6.71 16.92 16.72
N SER A 337 -6.22 18.10 17.11
CA SER A 337 -6.85 18.93 18.14
C SER A 337 -8.21 19.53 17.72
N GLU A 338 -8.58 19.40 16.47
CA GLU A 338 -9.88 19.75 15.88
C GLU A 338 -10.61 18.51 15.34
N ASP A 339 -10.33 17.35 15.90
CA ASP A 339 -10.93 16.03 15.56
C ASP A 339 -10.75 15.62 14.07
N ILE A 340 -9.70 16.12 13.42
CA ILE A 340 -9.33 15.70 12.06
C ILE A 340 -8.17 14.74 12.15
N VAL A 341 -8.44 13.45 11.90
CA VAL A 341 -7.43 12.40 11.90
C VAL A 341 -6.86 12.25 10.49
N ALA A 342 -5.56 12.47 10.37
CA ALA A 342 -4.83 12.36 9.12
C ALA A 342 -4.38 10.92 8.83
N GLU A 343 -4.13 10.60 7.56
CA GLU A 343 -3.56 9.31 7.16
C GLU A 343 -2.09 9.21 7.58
N LEU A 344 -1.31 10.25 7.30
CA LEU A 344 0.08 10.36 7.70
C LEU A 344 0.55 11.83 7.73
N ALA A 345 1.67 12.03 8.41
CA ALA A 345 2.48 13.23 8.29
C ALA A 345 3.95 12.87 8.04
N ASP A 346 4.66 13.76 7.35
CA ASP A 346 6.11 13.73 7.21
C ASP A 346 6.74 15.05 7.70
N GLU A 347 8.01 15.28 7.38
CA GLU A 347 8.75 16.48 7.79
C GLU A 347 8.10 17.78 7.29
N TYR A 348 7.36 17.75 6.17
CA TYR A 348 6.89 18.94 5.46
C TYR A 348 5.37 19.05 5.37
N GLN A 349 4.66 17.91 5.33
CA GLN A 349 3.26 17.88 4.91
C GLN A 349 2.43 16.81 5.61
N VAL A 350 1.11 16.97 5.51
CA VAL A 350 0.12 16.00 5.98
C VAL A 350 -0.68 15.48 4.80
N LEU A 351 -0.90 14.19 4.76
CA LEU A 351 -1.77 13.53 3.78
C LEU A 351 -3.11 13.17 4.41
N LEU A 352 -4.18 13.56 3.75
CA LEU A 352 -5.54 13.10 4.02
C LEU A 352 -6.03 12.24 2.85
N VAL A 353 -6.73 11.15 3.15
CA VAL A 353 -7.41 10.30 2.16
C VAL A 353 -8.90 10.63 2.18
N LEU A 354 -9.40 11.20 1.10
CA LEU A 354 -10.79 11.64 0.99
C LEU A 354 -11.70 10.47 0.59
N PRO A 355 -12.87 10.30 1.23
CA PRO A 355 -13.75 9.17 0.95
C PRO A 355 -14.59 9.40 -0.30
N ILE A 356 -14.76 8.38 -1.13
CA ILE A 356 -15.79 8.36 -2.18
C ILE A 356 -17.15 8.08 -1.51
N GLY A 357 -18.09 8.99 -1.62
CA GLY A 357 -19.46 8.81 -1.09
C GLY A 357 -19.65 9.26 0.37
N GLY A 358 -18.63 9.87 0.98
CA GLY A 358 -18.76 10.54 2.27
C GLY A 358 -19.75 11.71 2.21
N ARG A 359 -20.45 11.97 3.33
CA ARG A 359 -21.41 13.11 3.45
C ARG A 359 -20.97 14.13 4.48
N ARG A 360 -20.00 13.80 5.32
CA ARG A 360 -19.52 14.69 6.38
C ARG A 360 -18.70 15.82 5.79
N MET A 361 -18.96 17.04 6.23
CA MET A 361 -18.24 18.25 5.84
C MET A 361 -17.52 18.84 7.04
N ILE A 362 -16.38 19.47 6.79
CA ILE A 362 -15.69 20.25 7.80
C ILE A 362 -16.45 21.55 8.03
N GLU A 363 -16.74 21.87 9.28
CA GLU A 363 -17.48 23.05 9.64
C GLU A 363 -16.61 24.33 9.53
N GLN A 364 -17.26 25.48 9.36
CA GLN A 364 -16.56 26.76 9.22
C GLN A 364 -15.85 27.16 10.51
N GLU A 365 -16.34 26.72 11.65
CA GLU A 365 -15.72 26.95 12.95
C GLU A 365 -14.38 26.18 13.06
N THR A 366 -14.36 24.90 12.70
CA THR A 366 -13.15 24.09 12.64
C THR A 366 -12.08 24.72 11.75
N VAL A 367 -12.47 25.24 10.57
CA VAL A 367 -11.54 25.98 9.68
C VAL A 367 -10.92 27.19 10.37
N ARG A 368 -11.74 28.00 11.08
CA ARG A 368 -11.24 29.16 11.83
C ARG A 368 -10.32 28.76 12.97
N ASN A 369 -10.65 27.73 13.69
CA ASN A 369 -9.86 27.23 14.81
C ASN A 369 -8.47 26.75 14.35
N ILE A 370 -8.40 25.99 13.25
CA ILE A 370 -7.13 25.56 12.64
C ILE A 370 -6.29 26.78 12.25
N GLN A 371 -6.87 27.78 11.57
CA GLN A 371 -6.18 29.01 11.19
C GLN A 371 -5.58 29.71 12.42
N GLN A 372 -6.38 29.90 13.47
CA GLN A 372 -5.93 30.58 14.69
C GLN A 372 -4.85 29.80 15.44
N LYS A 373 -4.93 28.47 15.48
CA LYS A 373 -3.93 27.60 16.11
C LYS A 373 -2.61 27.67 15.35
N LEU A 374 -2.65 27.61 14.01
CA LEU A 374 -1.46 27.77 13.18
C LEU A 374 -0.78 29.13 13.42
N GLU A 375 -1.55 30.22 13.49
CA GLU A 375 -1.00 31.57 13.73
C GLU A 375 -0.39 31.77 15.15
N LYS A 376 -0.89 31.01 16.14
CA LYS A 376 -0.41 31.09 17.53
C LYS A 376 0.74 30.14 17.83
N THR A 377 0.91 29.08 17.05
CA THR A 377 1.95 28.07 17.24
C THR A 377 3.26 28.59 16.61
N PRO A 378 4.39 28.56 17.31
CA PRO A 378 5.67 28.92 16.72
C PRO A 378 6.02 27.99 15.55
N PRO A 379 6.67 28.49 14.49
CA PRO A 379 7.13 27.63 13.40
C PRO A 379 8.21 26.65 13.87
N ASP A 380 8.26 25.50 13.21
CA ASP A 380 9.34 24.53 13.42
C ASP A 380 10.60 24.96 12.64
N LYS A 381 11.75 24.47 13.09
CA LYS A 381 12.96 24.54 12.27
C LYS A 381 12.88 23.44 11.20
N LEU A 382 12.28 23.78 10.06
CA LEU A 382 12.26 22.85 8.94
C LEU A 382 13.69 22.65 8.42
N PRO A 383 14.07 21.41 8.13
CA PRO A 383 15.37 21.14 7.56
C PRO A 383 15.42 21.57 6.08
N ASP A 384 16.63 21.88 5.60
CA ASP A 384 16.85 21.98 4.16
C ASP A 384 16.50 20.66 3.48
N ALA A 385 15.95 20.73 2.27
CA ALA A 385 15.61 19.55 1.50
C ALA A 385 16.84 18.66 1.31
N VAL A 386 16.73 17.38 1.67
CA VAL A 386 17.82 16.43 1.43
C VAL A 386 17.79 15.99 -0.02
N ASN A 387 18.84 16.29 -0.75
CA ASN A 387 19.02 15.70 -2.08
C ASN A 387 19.36 14.21 -1.92
N TRP A 388 18.38 13.37 -2.19
CA TRP A 388 18.59 11.93 -2.24
C TRP A 388 19.43 11.57 -3.47
N THR A 389 20.64 11.10 -3.26
CA THR A 389 21.53 10.62 -4.33
C THR A 389 21.68 9.10 -4.23
N PHE A 390 20.75 8.37 -4.79
CA PHE A 390 20.91 6.93 -5.00
C PHE A 390 21.41 6.65 -6.42
N PRO A 391 22.23 5.61 -6.63
CA PRO A 391 22.49 5.10 -7.96
C PRO A 391 21.17 4.74 -8.64
N SER A 392 21.02 5.05 -9.93
CA SER A 392 19.79 4.77 -10.67
C SER A 392 19.43 3.27 -10.65
N ILE A 393 20.44 2.41 -10.59
CA ILE A 393 20.31 0.95 -10.43
C ILE A 393 21.33 0.52 -9.37
N SER A 394 20.87 -0.25 -8.37
CA SER A 394 21.73 -0.80 -7.32
C SER A 394 21.37 -2.25 -7.01
N THR A 395 22.33 -2.98 -6.43
CA THR A 395 22.17 -4.35 -5.96
C THR A 395 22.74 -4.46 -4.57
N LEU A 396 22.40 -5.51 -3.84
CA LEU A 396 23.07 -5.82 -2.59
C LEU A 396 24.53 -6.19 -2.83
N GLU A 397 25.42 -5.77 -1.93
CA GLU A 397 26.85 -6.05 -2.00
C GLU A 397 27.16 -7.54 -1.78
N TYR A 398 26.38 -8.18 -0.91
CA TYR A 398 26.44 -9.60 -0.63
C TYR A 398 25.07 -10.26 -0.87
N PRO A 399 25.02 -11.50 -1.37
CA PRO A 399 23.80 -12.27 -1.42
C PRO A 399 23.17 -12.44 -0.02
N GLN A 400 21.85 -12.35 0.09
CA GLN A 400 21.16 -12.45 1.38
C GLN A 400 21.46 -13.76 2.15
N ASN A 401 21.63 -14.88 1.45
CA ASN A 401 22.01 -16.16 2.07
C ASN A 401 23.41 -16.15 2.67
N GLU A 402 24.31 -15.33 2.16
CA GLU A 402 25.66 -15.14 2.72
C GLU A 402 25.58 -14.23 3.94
N MET A 403 24.87 -13.11 3.85
CA MET A 403 24.70 -12.16 4.96
C MET A 403 24.07 -12.80 6.20
N ARG A 404 23.19 -13.79 6.04
CA ARG A 404 22.61 -14.55 7.16
C ARG A 404 23.66 -15.25 8.03
N LYS A 405 24.88 -15.47 7.53
CA LYS A 405 26.00 -16.09 8.25
C LYS A 405 26.84 -15.05 8.99
N PHE A 406 26.70 -13.77 8.66
CA PHE A 406 27.46 -12.71 9.31
C PHE A 406 26.99 -12.51 10.74
N THR A 407 27.96 -12.30 11.64
CA THR A 407 27.65 -11.86 13.01
C THR A 407 27.06 -10.46 12.98
N LYS A 408 26.15 -10.17 13.92
CA LYS A 408 25.52 -8.86 14.03
C LYS A 408 25.94 -8.19 15.33
N GLU A 409 26.08 -6.87 15.31
CA GLU A 409 26.32 -6.07 16.51
C GLU A 409 25.45 -4.82 16.51
N LEU A 410 25.23 -4.30 17.72
CA LEU A 410 24.58 -3.00 17.91
C LEU A 410 25.60 -1.89 17.78
N THR A 411 25.25 -0.85 17.04
CA THR A 411 26.06 0.35 16.93
C THR A 411 25.20 1.60 17.11
N ASP A 412 25.82 2.67 17.64
CA ASP A 412 25.20 3.99 17.68
C ASP A 412 25.03 4.54 16.26
N ILE A 413 23.93 5.23 15.99
CA ILE A 413 23.63 5.80 14.68
C ILE A 413 24.80 6.65 14.17
N ASN A 414 25.41 7.48 15.02
CA ASN A 414 26.51 8.36 14.64
C ASN A 414 27.82 7.63 14.28
N LYS A 415 27.89 6.32 14.57
CA LYS A 415 29.03 5.43 14.24
C LYS A 415 28.69 4.42 13.14
N ALA A 416 27.48 4.51 12.61
CA ALA A 416 26.98 3.48 11.68
C ALA A 416 27.37 3.72 10.21
N ALA A 417 27.79 4.94 9.86
CA ALA A 417 28.18 5.26 8.48
C ALA A 417 29.28 4.30 7.97
N GLY A 418 29.16 3.85 6.74
CA GLY A 418 30.05 2.90 6.11
C GLY A 418 29.80 1.43 6.47
N ARG A 419 28.93 1.11 7.45
CA ARG A 419 28.60 -0.26 7.87
C ARG A 419 27.46 -0.84 7.03
N LEU A 420 27.42 -2.16 6.87
CA LEU A 420 26.28 -2.87 6.29
C LEU A 420 25.15 -3.00 7.33
N HIS A 421 23.99 -2.50 6.97
CA HIS A 421 22.83 -2.58 7.87
C HIS A 421 22.27 -4.01 7.94
N ALA A 422 21.93 -4.45 9.16
CA ALA A 422 21.46 -5.82 9.42
C ALA A 422 19.95 -5.86 9.76
N GLY A 423 19.14 -5.28 8.88
CA GLY A 423 17.70 -5.19 9.00
C GLY A 423 17.12 -4.13 8.08
N ASN A 424 15.91 -3.65 8.38
CA ASN A 424 15.29 -2.57 7.63
C ASN A 424 14.98 -1.42 8.58
N ILE A 425 15.31 -0.18 8.19
CA ILE A 425 14.88 1.03 8.88
C ILE A 425 13.75 1.65 8.08
N ILE A 426 12.59 1.72 8.69
CA ILE A 426 11.36 2.08 7.99
C ILE A 426 10.63 3.16 8.79
N PRO A 427 10.66 4.42 8.35
CA PRO A 427 9.72 5.42 8.83
C PRO A 427 8.29 4.96 8.57
N TYR A 428 7.43 5.02 9.57
CA TYR A 428 6.07 4.50 9.46
C TYR A 428 5.03 5.45 10.08
N PRO A 429 4.04 5.91 9.31
CA PRO A 429 3.85 5.72 7.87
C PRO A 429 4.95 6.41 7.02
N PRO A 430 5.12 6.11 5.72
CA PRO A 430 4.28 5.25 4.86
C PRO A 430 4.71 3.78 4.80
N GLY A 431 5.78 3.36 5.49
CA GLY A 431 6.27 1.98 5.42
C GLY A 431 7.23 1.71 4.26
N ILE A 432 7.86 2.76 3.74
CA ILE A 432 8.91 2.71 2.72
C ILE A 432 10.27 2.64 3.43
N PRO A 433 11.12 1.62 3.15
CA PRO A 433 12.42 1.52 3.78
C PRO A 433 13.35 2.69 3.42
N LEU A 434 13.86 3.36 4.45
CA LEU A 434 14.95 4.33 4.31
C LEU A 434 16.26 3.62 3.96
N ILE A 435 16.52 2.50 4.64
CA ILE A 435 17.61 1.58 4.35
C ILE A 435 17.12 0.14 4.52
N MET A 436 17.60 -0.76 3.67
CA MET A 436 17.23 -2.17 3.66
C MET A 436 18.34 -3.05 4.22
N ASP A 437 17.96 -4.28 4.57
CA ASP A 437 18.90 -5.32 5.00
C ASP A 437 19.97 -5.56 3.95
N GLY A 438 21.24 -5.41 4.34
CA GLY A 438 22.40 -5.56 3.47
C GLY A 438 22.77 -4.33 2.63
N GLU A 439 22.09 -3.21 2.80
CA GLU A 439 22.55 -1.94 2.24
C GLU A 439 23.61 -1.29 3.14
N ARG A 440 24.54 -0.56 2.52
CA ARG A 440 25.55 0.20 3.22
C ARG A 440 24.98 1.53 3.72
N ILE A 441 25.16 1.81 5.01
CA ILE A 441 24.69 3.05 5.64
C ILE A 441 25.57 4.21 5.17
N THR A 442 24.97 5.24 4.60
CA THR A 442 25.67 6.46 4.19
C THR A 442 25.56 7.56 5.25
N GLU A 443 26.41 8.58 5.16
CA GLU A 443 26.32 9.78 6.03
C GLU A 443 24.95 10.48 5.88
N GLU A 444 24.40 10.52 4.67
CA GLU A 444 23.08 11.11 4.43
C GLU A 444 21.97 10.35 5.16
N ILE A 445 22.07 9.01 5.21
CA ILE A 445 21.12 8.17 5.96
C ILE A 445 21.22 8.45 7.46
N VAL A 446 22.45 8.56 8.00
CA VAL A 446 22.68 8.92 9.40
C VAL A 446 22.07 10.27 9.74
N GLN A 447 22.31 11.28 8.91
CA GLN A 447 21.74 12.62 9.10
C GLN A 447 20.20 12.60 9.04
N LYS A 448 19.63 11.86 8.09
CA LYS A 448 18.17 11.73 7.97
C LYS A 448 17.55 11.03 9.18
N LEU A 449 18.16 9.96 9.68
CA LEU A 449 17.70 9.26 10.88
C LEU A 449 17.75 10.14 12.11
N SER A 450 18.88 10.83 12.35
CA SER A 450 19.03 11.75 13.47
C SER A 450 17.96 12.85 13.46
N ARG A 451 17.62 13.34 12.27
CA ARG A 451 16.58 14.34 12.07
C ARG A 451 15.19 13.79 12.38
N LEU A 452 14.83 12.62 11.83
CA LEU A 452 13.53 11.99 12.08
C LEU A 452 13.31 11.69 13.56
N ILE A 453 14.37 11.25 14.27
CA ILE A 453 14.33 11.04 15.72
C ILE A 453 14.09 12.38 16.45
N GLY A 454 14.79 13.45 16.07
CA GLY A 454 14.61 14.78 16.65
C GLY A 454 13.20 15.36 16.43
N MET A 455 12.43 14.84 15.46
CA MET A 455 11.04 15.22 15.17
C MET A 455 10.01 14.24 15.79
N ASP A 456 10.47 13.29 16.61
CA ASP A 456 9.63 12.26 17.25
C ASP A 456 8.88 11.38 16.23
N ALA A 457 9.47 11.13 15.06
CA ALA A 457 8.90 10.28 14.04
C ALA A 457 8.94 8.80 14.47
N HIS A 458 7.86 8.07 14.19
CA HIS A 458 7.85 6.63 14.44
C HIS A 458 8.72 5.88 13.41
N ILE A 459 9.78 5.21 13.87
CA ILE A 459 10.74 4.51 13.00
C ILE A 459 10.85 3.04 13.44
N GLN A 460 10.44 2.14 12.56
CA GLN A 460 10.62 0.70 12.79
C GLN A 460 12.07 0.30 12.49
N GLY A 461 12.63 -0.61 13.30
CA GLY A 461 13.98 -1.16 13.13
C GLY A 461 15.06 -0.44 13.93
N LEU A 462 14.76 0.69 14.58
CA LEU A 462 15.63 1.28 15.60
C LEU A 462 15.51 0.50 16.91
N LEU A 463 16.64 0.35 17.59
CA LEU A 463 16.72 -0.28 18.91
C LEU A 463 17.14 0.78 19.94
N ASN A 464 16.50 0.74 21.11
CA ASN A 464 16.73 1.71 22.19
C ASN A 464 16.65 3.20 21.74
N GLY A 465 15.94 3.49 20.65
CA GLY A 465 15.72 4.84 20.11
C GLY A 465 16.86 5.41 19.26
N GLU A 466 18.11 4.94 19.41
CA GLU A 466 19.28 5.53 18.74
C GLU A 466 20.32 4.48 18.27
N GLN A 467 19.96 3.21 18.28
CA GLN A 467 20.89 2.14 17.90
C GLN A 467 20.42 1.39 16.66
N LEU A 468 21.37 0.98 15.83
CA LEU A 468 21.20 0.17 14.64
C LEU A 468 21.87 -1.19 14.82
N LEU A 469 21.28 -2.20 14.19
CA LEU A 469 21.91 -3.48 14.03
C LEU A 469 22.74 -3.46 12.72
N VAL A 470 24.02 -3.83 12.80
CA VAL A 470 24.90 -3.88 11.62
C VAL A 470 25.60 -5.24 11.52
N TYR A 471 25.93 -5.63 10.31
CA TYR A 471 26.76 -6.81 10.09
C TYR A 471 28.23 -6.54 10.41
N ILE A 472 28.88 -7.52 11.02
CA ILE A 472 30.34 -7.56 11.15
C ILE A 472 30.88 -8.25 9.89
N GLU A 473 31.56 -7.48 9.05
CA GLU A 473 32.24 -8.00 7.88
C GLU A 473 33.53 -8.65 8.34
N GLU A 474 33.71 -9.94 8.02
CA GLU A 474 35.01 -10.57 8.21
C GLU A 474 36.02 -9.91 7.25
N GLU A 475 37.14 -9.45 7.78
CA GLU A 475 38.22 -8.95 6.94
C GLU A 475 38.58 -10.04 5.91
N LYS A 476 38.40 -9.72 4.61
CA LYS A 476 38.84 -10.61 3.55
C LYS A 476 40.35 -10.77 3.69
N SER A 477 40.77 -11.87 4.31
CA SER A 477 42.19 -12.27 4.45
C SER A 477 42.80 -12.60 3.07
#